data_ba23b53643ee3b03f11ad17788dafd7b
#
_entry.id   ba23b53643ee3b03f11ad17788dafd7b
#
_cell.length_a   1.000
_cell.length_b   1.000
_cell.length_c   1.000
_cell.angle_alpha   90.00
_cell.angle_beta   90.00
_cell.angle_gamma   90.00
#
_symmetry.space_group_name_H-M   'P 1'
#
loop_
_entity.id
_entity.type
_entity.pdbx_description
1 polymer ?
#
loop_
_entity_poly.entity_id
_entity_poly.type
_entity_poly.pdbx_seq_one_letter_code
_entity_poly.pdbx_strand_id
1 'polypeptide(L)'
;MTAKDSSVPRCICFIGQMKYKHHRDKLSGILRFANANGRLDVQTLDYTQIPARMCIRLLSGIRLDGLIFGDGTPLQVFEPYRRTIPLPTVVIDPLTFDFSRMQTPDVTIELNHAEISQHIADYFLKRGFVNFAFIGYNSDTWVNLDRLKIRSKLREKAFVDRVTANGFRCEVLNISGRLDEEEKHIVEKWLKALPKPCAIMAYWDNLARDVADAARRANVLIPEQVAVMGTDNDVILCETSQPTLTSIDLDFEGAGFLAATELWRLFEKRTPRRLRSLTYGTRGIIERTSTQDVRGACRLVSAACEFIRRHATEGIRMSDVASHVRASPRILQLRFAEVLHHSVIDEISKVKLAAVKSLLETTSLNNAAIAERCGYEVHHLVNFFRIKTGQSMGQYREEARCARK
;
A
#
# COMPACT_ATOMS: atom_id res chain seq x y z
N MET A 1 10.43 50.45 -7.67
CA MET A 1 9.91 49.51 -6.63
C MET A 1 11.03 48.53 -6.34
N THR A 2 11.59 48.68 -5.16
CA THR A 2 12.78 48.03 -4.66
C THR A 2 12.66 46.49 -4.68
N ALA A 3 13.74 45.80 -5.08
CA ALA A 3 13.91 44.36 -4.94
C ALA A 3 13.61 43.97 -3.50
N LYS A 4 12.51 43.27 -3.27
CA LYS A 4 12.19 42.69 -1.94
C LYS A 4 13.31 41.74 -1.55
N ASP A 5 13.88 42.06 -0.41
CA ASP A 5 14.92 41.35 0.29
C ASP A 5 14.76 39.82 0.17
N SER A 6 15.70 39.19 -0.57
CA SER A 6 15.66 37.75 -0.89
C SER A 6 16.09 36.85 0.27
N SER A 7 16.31 37.42 1.46
CA SER A 7 16.87 36.77 2.64
C SER A 7 15.83 36.21 3.62
N VAL A 8 14.57 36.65 3.58
CA VAL A 8 13.54 36.21 4.52
C VAL A 8 12.83 34.95 3.98
N PRO A 9 12.80 33.85 4.75
CA PRO A 9 12.04 32.66 4.36
C PRO A 9 10.55 32.97 4.09
N ARG A 10 9.98 32.30 3.09
CA ARG A 10 8.53 32.33 2.84
C ARG A 10 7.83 31.44 3.84
N CYS A 11 6.75 31.90 4.43
CA CYS A 11 5.95 31.13 5.37
C CYS A 11 4.69 30.59 4.69
N ILE A 12 4.48 29.27 4.74
CA ILE A 12 3.28 28.62 4.21
C ILE A 12 2.55 27.86 5.32
N CYS A 13 1.26 27.58 5.10
CA CYS A 13 0.50 26.72 6.01
C CYS A 13 -0.05 25.52 5.23
N PHE A 14 0.23 24.31 5.76
CA PHE A 14 -0.43 23.07 5.35
C PHE A 14 -1.64 22.82 6.27
N ILE A 15 -2.82 22.74 5.67
CA ILE A 15 -4.09 22.55 6.36
C ILE A 15 -4.61 21.13 6.06
N GLY A 16 -4.72 20.30 7.09
CA GLY A 16 -5.09 18.89 6.92
C GLY A 16 -5.50 18.21 8.21
N GLN A 17 -5.64 16.88 8.18
CA GLN A 17 -6.02 16.02 9.31
C GLN A 17 -4.84 15.13 9.71
N MET A 18 -4.03 15.57 10.67
CA MET A 18 -2.76 14.91 11.01
C MET A 18 -2.92 13.51 11.60
N LYS A 19 -4.12 13.14 12.04
CA LYS A 19 -4.43 11.77 12.51
C LYS A 19 -4.29 10.71 11.40
N TYR A 20 -4.48 11.08 10.12
CA TYR A 20 -4.40 10.15 9.00
C TYR A 20 -2.99 10.09 8.39
N LYS A 21 -2.54 8.88 8.04
CA LYS A 21 -1.24 8.64 7.41
C LYS A 21 -1.03 9.50 6.16
N HIS A 22 -1.97 9.49 5.23
CA HIS A 22 -1.85 10.21 3.95
C HIS A 22 -1.64 11.72 4.10
N HIS A 23 -2.16 12.35 5.17
CA HIS A 23 -1.85 13.76 5.45
C HIS A 23 -0.45 13.94 6.02
N ARG A 24 0.01 13.03 6.90
CA ARG A 24 1.38 13.10 7.44
C ARG A 24 2.42 12.86 6.35
N ASP A 25 2.16 11.93 5.42
CA ASP A 25 3.06 11.67 4.30
C ASP A 25 3.12 12.87 3.34
N LYS A 26 1.99 13.51 3.05
CA LYS A 26 1.95 14.77 2.28
C LYS A 26 2.75 15.87 2.98
N LEU A 27 2.59 16.03 4.29
CA LEU A 27 3.40 16.97 5.08
C LEU A 27 4.88 16.63 5.03
N SER A 28 5.25 15.35 5.11
CA SER A 28 6.64 14.89 4.97
C SER A 28 7.25 15.35 3.63
N GLY A 29 6.50 15.21 2.54
CA GLY A 29 6.92 15.70 1.22
C GLY A 29 7.11 17.21 1.17
N ILE A 30 6.20 17.97 1.76
CA ILE A 30 6.31 19.44 1.88
C ILE A 30 7.58 19.82 2.66
N LEU A 31 7.81 19.18 3.82
CA LEU A 31 8.99 19.42 4.66
C LEU A 31 10.29 19.04 3.95
N ARG A 32 10.29 17.94 3.18
CA ARG A 32 11.44 17.54 2.36
C ARG A 32 11.81 18.63 1.34
N PHE A 33 10.81 19.21 0.67
CA PHE A 33 11.04 20.33 -0.23
C PHE A 33 11.56 21.57 0.52
N ALA A 34 10.94 21.91 1.66
CA ALA A 34 11.33 23.05 2.47
C ALA A 34 12.78 22.96 2.94
N ASN A 35 13.19 21.80 3.43
CA ASN A 35 14.56 21.53 3.88
C ASN A 35 15.57 21.60 2.74
N ALA A 36 15.22 21.09 1.55
CA ALA A 36 16.08 21.17 0.36
C ALA A 36 16.20 22.61 -0.18
N ASN A 37 15.14 23.40 -0.06
CA ASN A 37 15.09 24.78 -0.55
C ASN A 37 15.77 25.77 0.43
N GLY A 38 15.68 25.52 1.75
CA GLY A 38 16.24 26.36 2.83
C GLY A 38 15.60 27.77 2.97
N ARG A 39 14.51 28.05 2.25
CA ARG A 39 13.82 29.35 2.22
C ARG A 39 12.32 29.26 2.46
N LEU A 40 11.85 28.14 2.98
CA LEU A 40 10.44 27.87 3.19
C LEU A 40 10.19 27.42 4.63
N ASP A 41 9.46 28.21 5.40
CA ASP A 41 8.95 27.85 6.70
C ASP A 41 7.56 27.21 6.55
N VAL A 42 7.33 26.09 7.22
CA VAL A 42 6.09 25.33 7.12
C VAL A 42 5.36 25.33 8.46
N GLN A 43 4.18 25.91 8.45
CA GLN A 43 3.22 25.84 9.56
C GLN A 43 2.19 24.76 9.24
N THR A 44 1.59 24.17 10.26
CA THR A 44 0.54 23.16 10.11
C THR A 44 -0.70 23.53 10.88
N LEU A 45 -1.87 23.27 10.31
CA LEU A 45 -3.16 23.47 10.96
C LEU A 45 -4.00 22.19 10.84
N ASP A 46 -4.24 21.54 11.98
CA ASP A 46 -5.22 20.45 12.04
C ASP A 46 -6.60 21.00 12.39
N TYR A 47 -7.43 21.15 11.37
CA TYR A 47 -8.77 21.72 11.51
C TYR A 47 -9.76 20.81 12.25
N THR A 48 -9.39 19.56 12.55
CA THR A 48 -10.26 18.62 13.28
C THR A 48 -10.17 18.80 14.78
N GLN A 49 -9.09 19.43 15.26
CA GLN A 49 -8.80 19.60 16.68
C GLN A 49 -9.36 20.91 17.25
N ILE A 50 -9.74 21.83 16.39
CA ILE A 50 -10.17 23.18 16.77
C ILE A 50 -11.37 23.66 15.96
N PRO A 51 -12.27 24.50 16.55
CA PRO A 51 -13.40 25.06 15.82
C PRO A 51 -12.98 25.91 14.61
N ALA A 52 -13.77 25.88 13.54
CA ALA A 52 -13.51 26.60 12.29
C ALA A 52 -13.17 28.10 12.49
N ARG A 53 -13.89 28.79 13.39
CA ARG A 53 -13.62 30.21 13.72
C ARG A 53 -12.23 30.39 14.32
N MET A 54 -11.76 29.45 15.12
CA MET A 54 -10.42 29.48 15.70
C MET A 54 -9.36 29.24 14.64
N CYS A 55 -9.59 28.33 13.67
CA CYS A 55 -8.70 28.12 12.53
C CYS A 55 -8.43 29.43 11.78
N ILE A 56 -9.49 30.16 11.44
CA ILE A 56 -9.39 31.44 10.73
C ILE A 56 -8.62 32.47 11.56
N ARG A 57 -8.91 32.56 12.86
CA ARG A 57 -8.22 33.48 13.77
C ARG A 57 -6.72 33.19 13.87
N LEU A 58 -6.34 31.91 13.97
CA LEU A 58 -4.94 31.49 14.01
C LEU A 58 -4.21 31.84 12.71
N LEU A 59 -4.82 31.56 11.55
CA LEU A 59 -4.26 31.94 10.24
C LEU A 59 -4.09 33.45 10.11
N SER A 60 -5.05 34.24 10.60
CA SER A 60 -4.99 35.70 10.55
C SER A 60 -3.91 36.29 11.47
N GLY A 61 -3.49 35.56 12.50
CA GLY A 61 -2.42 35.97 13.42
C GLY A 61 -1.01 35.67 12.90
N ILE A 62 -0.86 34.96 11.77
CA ILE A 62 0.42 34.57 11.20
C ILE A 62 0.58 35.24 9.83
N ARG A 63 1.76 35.79 9.57
CA ARG A 63 2.09 36.29 8.23
C ARG A 63 2.38 35.10 7.32
N LEU A 64 1.43 34.73 6.46
CA LEU A 64 1.56 33.68 5.48
C LEU A 64 1.82 34.23 4.09
N ASP A 65 2.60 33.50 3.31
CA ASP A 65 2.85 33.78 1.89
C ASP A 65 2.04 32.83 0.98
N GLY A 66 1.58 31.66 1.47
CA GLY A 66 0.82 30.69 0.68
C GLY A 66 0.13 29.61 1.52
N LEU A 67 -0.79 28.90 0.88
CA LEU A 67 -1.62 27.86 1.48
C LEU A 67 -1.54 26.55 0.69
N ILE A 68 -1.45 25.43 1.41
CA ILE A 68 -1.64 24.09 0.85
C ILE A 68 -2.77 23.40 1.63
N PHE A 69 -3.82 22.99 0.94
CA PHE A 69 -4.93 22.24 1.52
C PHE A 69 -4.79 20.76 1.18
N GLY A 70 -4.81 19.93 2.21
CA GLY A 70 -4.93 18.48 2.06
C GLY A 70 -6.37 18.06 1.74
N ASP A 71 -6.55 16.82 1.32
CA ASP A 71 -7.86 16.26 1.01
C ASP A 71 -8.79 16.26 2.23
N GLY A 72 -10.10 16.28 1.97
CA GLY A 72 -11.09 16.32 3.05
C GLY A 72 -11.19 17.66 3.79
N THR A 73 -10.30 18.63 3.53
CA THR A 73 -10.39 19.96 4.15
C THR A 73 -11.67 20.68 3.67
N PRO A 74 -12.50 21.19 4.58
CA PRO A 74 -13.71 21.91 4.19
C PRO A 74 -13.37 23.32 3.68
N LEU A 75 -12.98 23.44 2.41
CA LEU A 75 -12.53 24.72 1.80
C LEU A 75 -13.50 25.88 2.04
N GLN A 76 -14.81 25.60 2.04
CA GLN A 76 -15.83 26.62 2.28
C GLN A 76 -15.69 27.29 3.67
N VAL A 77 -15.11 26.58 4.65
CA VAL A 77 -14.80 27.14 5.97
C VAL A 77 -13.70 28.20 5.88
N PHE A 78 -12.75 28.01 5.00
CA PHE A 78 -11.60 28.90 4.81
C PHE A 78 -11.83 29.97 3.74
N GLU A 79 -12.94 29.92 3.02
CA GLU A 79 -13.27 30.86 1.94
C GLU A 79 -13.30 32.33 2.39
N PRO A 80 -13.88 32.71 3.57
CA PRO A 80 -13.83 34.09 4.03
C PRO A 80 -12.39 34.61 4.22
N TYR A 81 -11.49 33.76 4.75
CA TYR A 81 -10.09 34.10 4.90
C TYR A 81 -9.40 34.29 3.54
N ARG A 82 -9.62 33.36 2.61
CA ARG A 82 -9.02 33.39 1.27
C ARG A 82 -9.46 34.62 0.47
N ARG A 83 -10.72 35.05 0.62
CA ARG A 83 -11.23 36.27 -0.04
C ARG A 83 -10.62 37.55 0.54
N THR A 84 -10.36 37.56 1.83
CA THR A 84 -9.77 38.72 2.51
C THR A 84 -8.28 38.82 2.27
N ILE A 85 -7.59 37.68 2.23
CA ILE A 85 -6.13 37.59 2.02
C ILE A 85 -5.87 36.63 0.84
N PRO A 86 -5.79 37.13 -0.39
CA PRO A 86 -5.64 36.32 -1.58
C PRO A 86 -4.22 35.78 -1.72
N LEU A 87 -3.93 34.69 -1.02
CA LEU A 87 -2.64 33.98 -1.06
C LEU A 87 -2.61 32.95 -2.18
N PRO A 88 -1.44 32.70 -2.79
CA PRO A 88 -1.22 31.52 -3.62
C PRO A 88 -1.68 30.26 -2.93
N THR A 89 -2.47 29.45 -3.62
CA THR A 89 -3.16 28.31 -3.01
C THR A 89 -3.03 27.05 -3.87
N VAL A 90 -2.55 25.98 -3.25
CA VAL A 90 -2.53 24.62 -3.81
C VAL A 90 -3.53 23.75 -3.07
N VAL A 91 -4.31 22.92 -3.77
CA VAL A 91 -5.23 21.96 -3.20
C VAL A 91 -4.87 20.56 -3.66
N ILE A 92 -4.64 19.65 -2.73
CA ILE A 92 -4.38 18.24 -3.01
C ILE A 92 -5.69 17.46 -2.86
N ASP A 93 -6.00 16.63 -3.85
CA ASP A 93 -7.22 15.81 -3.94
C ASP A 93 -8.54 16.58 -3.81
N PRO A 94 -8.77 17.60 -4.67
CA PRO A 94 -9.96 18.46 -4.62
C PRO A 94 -11.24 17.81 -5.15
N LEU A 95 -11.24 16.57 -5.53
CA LEU A 95 -12.21 15.84 -6.37
C LEU A 95 -13.71 16.17 -6.19
N THR A 96 -14.08 16.81 -5.09
CA THR A 96 -15.49 17.10 -4.76
C THR A 96 -15.75 18.58 -4.51
N PHE A 97 -14.78 19.44 -4.85
CA PHE A 97 -14.97 20.87 -4.66
C PHE A 97 -15.65 21.51 -5.87
N ASP A 98 -16.79 22.15 -5.61
CA ASP A 98 -17.41 23.04 -6.58
C ASP A 98 -16.75 24.43 -6.50
N PHE A 99 -15.75 24.64 -7.34
CA PHE A 99 -15.06 25.94 -7.42
C PHE A 99 -15.92 27.04 -8.09
N SER A 100 -17.13 26.73 -8.61
CA SER A 100 -18.00 27.76 -9.17
C SER A 100 -18.48 28.77 -8.13
N ARG A 101 -18.56 28.36 -6.86
CA ARG A 101 -19.01 29.17 -5.72
C ARG A 101 -17.87 29.62 -4.79
N MET A 102 -16.65 29.23 -5.07
CA MET A 102 -15.47 29.51 -4.26
C MET A 102 -14.35 30.11 -5.10
N GLN A 103 -13.41 30.76 -4.42
CA GLN A 103 -12.20 31.23 -5.09
C GLN A 103 -11.41 30.03 -5.62
N THR A 104 -11.22 29.98 -6.93
CA THR A 104 -10.42 28.92 -7.59
C THR A 104 -9.01 28.89 -7.02
N PRO A 105 -8.44 27.72 -6.68
CA PRO A 105 -7.03 27.61 -6.32
C PRO A 105 -6.14 27.88 -7.55
N ASP A 106 -4.88 28.16 -7.30
CA ASP A 106 -3.92 28.32 -8.39
C ASP A 106 -3.48 26.98 -8.98
N VAL A 107 -3.39 25.94 -8.12
CA VAL A 107 -3.01 24.57 -8.53
C VAL A 107 -3.88 23.54 -7.82
N THR A 108 -4.28 22.53 -8.57
CA THR A 108 -4.86 21.28 -8.03
C THR A 108 -3.93 20.11 -8.34
N ILE A 109 -3.82 19.18 -7.40
CA ILE A 109 -3.03 17.94 -7.54
C ILE A 109 -3.94 16.78 -7.16
N GLU A 110 -4.23 15.88 -8.10
CA GLU A 110 -5.19 14.81 -7.91
C GLU A 110 -4.56 13.43 -7.99
N LEU A 111 -5.04 12.51 -7.17
CA LEU A 111 -4.66 11.11 -7.24
C LEU A 111 -5.23 10.45 -8.50
N ASN A 112 -4.40 9.73 -9.23
CA ASN A 112 -4.84 8.96 -10.40
C ASN A 112 -5.53 7.66 -9.98
N HIS A 113 -6.82 7.74 -9.66
CA HIS A 113 -7.63 6.59 -9.22
C HIS A 113 -7.69 5.46 -10.26
N ALA A 114 -7.64 5.79 -11.55
CA ALA A 114 -7.66 4.79 -12.62
C ALA A 114 -6.37 3.96 -12.63
N GLU A 115 -5.21 4.61 -12.50
CA GLU A 115 -3.91 3.95 -12.44
C GLU A 115 -3.81 2.93 -11.28
N ILE A 116 -4.28 3.31 -10.10
CA ILE A 116 -4.32 2.42 -8.92
C ILE A 116 -5.04 1.12 -9.26
N SER A 117 -6.24 1.23 -9.75
CA SER A 117 -7.12 0.09 -10.03
C SER A 117 -6.60 -0.77 -11.17
N GLN A 118 -6.01 -0.15 -12.20
CA GLN A 118 -5.37 -0.86 -13.30
C GLN A 118 -4.15 -1.64 -12.83
N HIS A 119 -3.29 -1.06 -12.00
CA HIS A 119 -2.13 -1.76 -11.43
C HIS A 119 -2.56 -2.96 -10.59
N ILE A 120 -3.60 -2.84 -9.77
CA ILE A 120 -4.12 -3.95 -8.97
C ILE A 120 -4.74 -5.04 -9.86
N ALA A 121 -5.55 -4.66 -10.85
CA ALA A 121 -6.12 -5.61 -11.80
C ALA A 121 -5.02 -6.37 -12.57
N ASP A 122 -4.01 -5.65 -13.09
CA ASP A 122 -2.89 -6.24 -13.81
C ASP A 122 -2.05 -7.18 -12.93
N TYR A 123 -1.88 -6.84 -11.66
CA TYR A 123 -1.21 -7.70 -10.69
C TYR A 123 -1.92 -9.06 -10.55
N PHE A 124 -3.23 -9.05 -10.41
CA PHE A 124 -4.02 -10.28 -10.29
C PHE A 124 -4.14 -11.05 -11.61
N LEU A 125 -4.33 -10.35 -12.74
CA LEU A 125 -4.36 -10.95 -14.07
C LEU A 125 -3.05 -11.69 -14.39
N LYS A 126 -1.90 -11.08 -14.12
CA LYS A 126 -0.58 -11.71 -14.30
C LYS A 126 -0.37 -12.95 -13.42
N ARG A 127 -1.11 -13.07 -12.34
CA ARG A 127 -1.10 -14.24 -11.44
C ARG A 127 -2.11 -15.31 -11.85
N GLY A 128 -2.85 -15.10 -12.94
CA GLY A 128 -3.76 -16.08 -13.51
C GLY A 128 -5.10 -16.20 -12.79
N PHE A 129 -5.54 -15.17 -12.04
CA PHE A 129 -6.90 -15.14 -11.54
C PHE A 129 -7.89 -15.03 -12.67
N VAL A 130 -9.03 -15.71 -12.51
CA VAL A 130 -10.15 -15.69 -13.44
C VAL A 130 -11.44 -15.18 -12.80
N ASN A 131 -11.46 -15.09 -11.47
CA ASN A 131 -12.57 -14.53 -10.71
C ASN A 131 -12.11 -13.30 -9.97
N PHE A 132 -12.87 -12.23 -10.08
CA PHE A 132 -12.52 -10.92 -9.55
C PHE A 132 -13.67 -10.32 -8.79
N ALA A 133 -13.35 -9.57 -7.74
CA ALA A 133 -14.34 -8.85 -6.97
C ALA A 133 -13.78 -7.50 -6.50
N PHE A 134 -14.68 -6.54 -6.33
CA PHE A 134 -14.38 -5.23 -5.75
C PHE A 134 -15.29 -5.00 -4.55
N ILE A 135 -14.72 -4.46 -3.47
CA ILE A 135 -15.51 -3.98 -2.33
C ILE A 135 -15.20 -2.51 -2.05
N GLY A 136 -16.24 -1.70 -1.97
CA GLY A 136 -16.16 -0.26 -1.78
C GLY A 136 -17.32 0.34 -1.01
N TYR A 137 -17.57 1.62 -1.20
CA TYR A 137 -18.55 2.38 -0.44
C TYR A 137 -19.64 2.98 -1.32
N ASN A 138 -20.89 2.93 -0.81
CA ASN A 138 -22.09 3.48 -1.45
C ASN A 138 -22.93 4.33 -0.48
N SER A 139 -22.33 4.99 0.48
CA SER A 139 -23.12 5.65 1.54
C SER A 139 -23.42 7.11 1.25
N ASP A 140 -24.67 7.49 1.52
CA ASP A 140 -25.14 8.87 1.58
C ASP A 140 -25.29 9.34 3.06
N THR A 141 -24.84 8.55 4.05
CA THR A 141 -25.25 8.69 5.46
C THR A 141 -24.22 9.38 6.38
N TRP A 142 -23.00 9.68 5.93
CA TRP A 142 -21.96 10.35 6.75
C TRP A 142 -21.58 11.72 6.18
N VAL A 143 -21.45 12.71 7.04
CA VAL A 143 -21.05 14.10 6.73
C VAL A 143 -19.64 14.17 6.13
N ASN A 144 -19.33 13.82 4.98
CA ASN A 144 -18.11 13.82 4.17
C ASN A 144 -17.97 12.58 3.27
N LEU A 145 -19.02 11.73 3.18
CA LEU A 145 -18.99 10.48 2.45
C LEU A 145 -19.27 10.61 0.95
N ASP A 146 -19.81 11.71 0.49
CA ASP A 146 -19.92 11.96 -0.96
C ASP A 146 -18.56 11.83 -1.65
N ARG A 147 -17.50 12.27 -0.99
CA ARG A 147 -16.11 12.16 -1.49
C ARG A 147 -15.62 10.72 -1.52
N LEU A 148 -15.91 9.95 -0.45
CA LEU A 148 -15.53 8.55 -0.36
C LEU A 148 -16.26 7.73 -1.40
N LYS A 149 -17.58 7.97 -1.57
CA LYS A 149 -18.42 7.36 -2.59
C LYS A 149 -17.91 7.64 -4.01
N ILE A 150 -17.60 8.90 -4.33
CA ILE A 150 -17.10 9.28 -5.66
C ILE A 150 -15.76 8.60 -5.94
N ARG A 151 -14.80 8.65 -5.00
CA ARG A 151 -13.49 8.01 -5.15
C ARG A 151 -13.61 6.49 -5.25
N SER A 152 -14.49 5.89 -4.46
CA SER A 152 -14.80 4.46 -4.51
C SER A 152 -15.35 4.07 -5.88
N LYS A 153 -16.27 4.85 -6.43
CA LYS A 153 -16.82 4.60 -7.77
C LYS A 153 -15.79 4.76 -8.90
N LEU A 154 -14.86 5.69 -8.79
CA LEU A 154 -13.77 5.83 -9.76
C LEU A 154 -12.85 4.60 -9.75
N ARG A 155 -12.48 4.11 -8.56
CA ARG A 155 -11.66 2.89 -8.40
C ARG A 155 -12.43 1.65 -8.86
N GLU A 156 -13.69 1.50 -8.46
CA GLU A 156 -14.58 0.42 -8.90
C GLU A 156 -14.63 0.35 -10.43
N LYS A 157 -15.02 1.48 -11.06
CA LYS A 157 -15.14 1.54 -12.52
C LYS A 157 -13.86 1.13 -13.22
N ALA A 158 -12.71 1.68 -12.81
CA ALA A 158 -11.44 1.40 -13.46
C ALA A 158 -10.97 -0.06 -13.26
N PHE A 159 -11.24 -0.65 -12.09
CA PHE A 159 -10.95 -2.06 -11.82
C PHE A 159 -11.84 -2.98 -12.67
N VAL A 160 -13.14 -2.74 -12.66
CA VAL A 160 -14.13 -3.49 -13.44
C VAL A 160 -13.83 -3.40 -14.93
N ASP A 161 -13.62 -2.19 -15.46
CA ASP A 161 -13.31 -1.98 -16.87
C ASP A 161 -12.03 -2.75 -17.27
N ARG A 162 -10.98 -2.73 -16.44
CA ARG A 162 -9.73 -3.44 -16.73
C ARG A 162 -9.90 -4.95 -16.75
N VAL A 163 -10.64 -5.50 -15.78
CA VAL A 163 -10.96 -6.93 -15.69
C VAL A 163 -11.83 -7.38 -16.87
N THR A 164 -12.86 -6.59 -17.19
CA THR A 164 -13.80 -6.88 -18.28
C THR A 164 -13.13 -6.83 -19.66
N ALA A 165 -12.21 -5.87 -19.86
CA ALA A 165 -11.42 -5.79 -21.09
C ALA A 165 -10.52 -7.02 -21.33
N ASN A 166 -10.25 -7.81 -20.27
CA ASN A 166 -9.54 -9.08 -20.36
C ASN A 166 -10.49 -10.30 -20.43
N GLY A 167 -11.77 -10.09 -20.61
CA GLY A 167 -12.77 -11.16 -20.80
C GLY A 167 -13.33 -11.78 -19.52
N PHE A 168 -13.05 -11.20 -18.35
CA PHE A 168 -13.51 -11.71 -17.06
C PHE A 168 -14.67 -10.88 -16.49
N ARG A 169 -15.42 -11.48 -15.54
CA ARG A 169 -16.45 -10.79 -14.77
C ARG A 169 -15.88 -10.33 -13.42
N CYS A 170 -16.44 -9.25 -12.88
CA CYS A 170 -16.11 -8.73 -11.57
C CYS A 170 -17.37 -8.61 -10.72
N GLU A 171 -17.38 -9.26 -9.57
CA GLU A 171 -18.43 -9.11 -8.57
C GLU A 171 -18.18 -7.84 -7.74
N VAL A 172 -19.24 -7.04 -7.52
CA VAL A 172 -19.11 -5.76 -6.79
C VAL A 172 -19.99 -5.76 -5.56
N LEU A 173 -19.40 -5.44 -4.42
CA LEU A 173 -20.11 -5.15 -3.19
C LEU A 173 -19.79 -3.71 -2.74
N ASN A 174 -20.84 -2.91 -2.55
CA ASN A 174 -20.73 -1.58 -1.98
C ASN A 174 -21.46 -1.52 -0.64
N ILE A 175 -20.73 -1.17 0.42
CA ILE A 175 -21.24 -1.10 1.79
C ILE A 175 -21.51 0.35 2.21
N SER A 176 -22.28 0.54 3.29
CA SER A 176 -22.57 1.88 3.81
C SER A 176 -21.41 2.48 4.60
N GLY A 177 -20.49 1.64 5.08
CA GLY A 177 -19.35 2.06 5.91
C GLY A 177 -19.67 2.17 7.40
N ARG A 178 -20.86 1.74 7.83
CA ARG A 178 -21.21 1.70 9.27
C ARG A 178 -20.48 0.60 10.00
N LEU A 179 -20.19 -0.52 9.31
CA LEU A 179 -19.58 -1.73 9.86
C LEU A 179 -20.30 -2.26 11.11
N ASP A 180 -21.63 -2.07 11.15
CA ASP A 180 -22.49 -2.69 12.14
C ASP A 180 -22.59 -4.21 11.90
N GLU A 181 -23.23 -4.93 12.80
CA GLU A 181 -23.30 -6.39 12.71
C GLU A 181 -24.07 -6.87 11.46
N GLU A 182 -25.03 -6.10 10.99
CA GLU A 182 -25.79 -6.40 9.76
C GLU A 182 -24.86 -6.31 8.55
N GLU A 183 -24.10 -5.24 8.43
CA GLU A 183 -23.17 -5.03 7.32
C GLU A 183 -22.02 -6.05 7.33
N LYS A 184 -21.49 -6.40 8.50
CA LYS A 184 -20.53 -7.49 8.65
C LYS A 184 -21.09 -8.82 8.14
N HIS A 185 -22.33 -9.14 8.47
CA HIS A 185 -22.99 -10.36 7.99
C HIS A 185 -23.18 -10.36 6.47
N ILE A 186 -23.49 -9.20 5.87
CA ILE A 186 -23.56 -9.05 4.41
C ILE A 186 -22.21 -9.39 3.77
N VAL A 187 -21.11 -8.87 4.30
CA VAL A 187 -19.76 -9.16 3.79
C VAL A 187 -19.40 -10.65 3.94
N GLU A 188 -19.72 -11.28 5.06
CA GLU A 188 -19.51 -12.71 5.28
C GLU A 188 -20.26 -13.58 4.28
N LYS A 189 -21.55 -13.28 4.04
CA LYS A 189 -22.40 -13.98 3.08
C LYS A 189 -21.87 -13.82 1.66
N TRP A 190 -21.45 -12.60 1.30
CA TRP A 190 -20.87 -12.30 0.00
C TRP A 190 -19.58 -13.10 -0.21
N LEU A 191 -18.64 -13.10 0.77
CA LEU A 191 -17.41 -13.86 0.69
C LEU A 191 -17.64 -15.37 0.49
N LYS A 192 -18.65 -15.95 1.13
CA LYS A 192 -19.03 -17.36 0.92
C LYS A 192 -19.54 -17.62 -0.50
N ALA A 193 -20.27 -16.68 -1.09
CA ALA A 193 -20.89 -16.81 -2.40
C ALA A 193 -19.92 -16.60 -3.57
N LEU A 194 -18.81 -15.87 -3.38
CA LEU A 194 -17.83 -15.64 -4.44
C LEU A 194 -17.30 -16.96 -5.02
N PRO A 195 -17.11 -17.05 -6.36
CA PRO A 195 -16.40 -18.16 -6.98
C PRO A 195 -14.94 -18.18 -6.49
N LYS A 196 -14.36 -19.36 -6.33
CA LYS A 196 -13.00 -19.52 -5.78
C LYS A 196 -12.07 -20.19 -6.78
N PRO A 197 -10.78 -19.82 -6.81
CA PRO A 197 -10.16 -18.69 -6.11
C PRO A 197 -10.61 -17.35 -6.68
N CYS A 198 -10.75 -16.32 -5.83
CA CYS A 198 -11.19 -14.97 -6.23
C CYS A 198 -10.19 -13.91 -5.79
N ALA A 199 -9.90 -12.97 -6.67
CA ALA A 199 -9.08 -11.79 -6.37
C ALA A 199 -9.97 -10.61 -5.99
N ILE A 200 -9.77 -10.06 -4.79
CA ILE A 200 -10.57 -8.97 -4.24
C ILE A 200 -9.72 -7.71 -4.13
N MET A 201 -10.15 -6.63 -4.80
CA MET A 201 -9.67 -5.29 -4.54
C MET A 201 -10.58 -4.63 -3.51
N ALA A 202 -10.03 -4.24 -2.37
CA ALA A 202 -10.72 -3.39 -1.41
C ALA A 202 -10.35 -1.91 -1.64
N TYR A 203 -11.30 -1.02 -1.42
CA TYR A 203 -11.11 0.42 -1.67
C TYR A 203 -9.89 1.00 -0.93
N TRP A 204 -9.63 0.59 0.33
CA TRP A 204 -8.47 0.97 1.13
C TRP A 204 -8.11 -0.13 2.14
N ASP A 205 -7.00 0.05 2.86
CA ASP A 205 -6.46 -0.97 3.78
C ASP A 205 -7.40 -1.26 4.96
N ASN A 206 -8.12 -0.25 5.50
CA ASN A 206 -9.10 -0.49 6.55
C ASN A 206 -10.19 -1.47 6.09
N LEU A 207 -10.73 -1.27 4.87
CA LEU A 207 -11.73 -2.16 4.32
C LEU A 207 -11.15 -3.54 3.98
N ALA A 208 -9.89 -3.60 3.55
CA ALA A 208 -9.20 -4.88 3.33
C ALA A 208 -9.07 -5.69 4.63
N ARG A 209 -8.77 -5.02 5.76
CA ARG A 209 -8.75 -5.63 7.10
C ARG A 209 -10.14 -6.13 7.50
N ASP A 210 -11.17 -5.31 7.29
CA ASP A 210 -12.54 -5.70 7.62
C ASP A 210 -12.98 -6.93 6.81
N VAL A 211 -12.56 -7.02 5.53
CA VAL A 211 -12.76 -8.21 4.68
C VAL A 211 -12.00 -9.40 5.24
N ALA A 212 -10.75 -9.24 5.70
CA ALA A 212 -9.98 -10.32 6.29
C ALA A 212 -10.63 -10.83 7.59
N ASP A 213 -11.12 -9.94 8.43
CA ASP A 213 -11.84 -10.29 9.66
C ASP A 213 -13.18 -11.01 9.35
N ALA A 214 -13.92 -10.56 8.34
CA ALA A 214 -15.14 -11.23 7.89
C ALA A 214 -14.84 -12.61 7.29
N ALA A 215 -13.76 -12.75 6.52
CA ALA A 215 -13.34 -14.03 5.96
C ALA A 215 -13.02 -15.05 7.07
N ARG A 216 -12.32 -14.62 8.13
CA ARG A 216 -12.02 -15.46 9.30
C ARG A 216 -13.30 -15.95 9.98
N ARG A 217 -14.29 -15.07 10.22
CA ARG A 217 -15.59 -15.43 10.81
C ARG A 217 -16.39 -16.37 9.90
N ALA A 218 -16.29 -16.16 8.59
CA ALA A 218 -16.95 -16.96 7.56
C ALA A 218 -16.26 -18.30 7.26
N ASN A 219 -15.08 -18.58 7.86
CA ASN A 219 -14.21 -19.70 7.52
C ASN A 219 -13.79 -19.72 6.03
N VAL A 220 -13.58 -18.55 5.44
CA VAL A 220 -13.03 -18.36 4.09
C VAL A 220 -11.53 -18.08 4.22
N LEU A 221 -10.71 -18.86 3.53
CA LEU A 221 -9.26 -18.80 3.66
C LEU A 221 -8.67 -17.71 2.78
N ILE A 222 -7.76 -16.91 3.35
CA ILE A 222 -6.94 -15.93 2.65
C ILE A 222 -5.48 -16.37 2.77
N PRO A 223 -4.74 -16.51 1.67
CA PRO A 223 -5.10 -16.17 0.28
C PRO A 223 -5.72 -17.32 -0.54
N GLU A 224 -5.88 -18.52 -0.01
CA GLU A 224 -6.16 -19.74 -0.76
C GLU A 224 -7.51 -19.73 -1.50
N GLN A 225 -8.55 -19.17 -0.88
CA GLN A 225 -9.87 -19.08 -1.49
C GLN A 225 -10.16 -17.68 -2.01
N VAL A 226 -9.71 -16.66 -1.30
CA VAL A 226 -9.83 -15.28 -1.73
C VAL A 226 -8.50 -14.55 -1.46
N ALA A 227 -7.93 -13.91 -2.46
CA ALA A 227 -6.81 -13.03 -2.29
C ALA A 227 -7.30 -11.59 -2.12
N VAL A 228 -6.80 -10.87 -1.13
CA VAL A 228 -7.28 -9.53 -0.79
C VAL A 228 -6.15 -8.52 -0.89
N MET A 229 -6.39 -7.42 -1.61
CA MET A 229 -5.47 -6.29 -1.72
C MET A 229 -6.16 -4.99 -1.34
N GLY A 230 -5.49 -4.22 -0.46
CA GLY A 230 -5.88 -2.87 -0.09
C GLY A 230 -5.18 -1.79 -0.90
N THR A 231 -5.37 -0.55 -0.49
CA THR A 231 -4.65 0.63 -0.99
C THR A 231 -4.26 1.54 0.16
N ASP A 232 -3.23 2.36 -0.04
CA ASP A 232 -2.62 3.36 0.85
C ASP A 232 -1.34 2.87 1.54
N ASN A 233 -1.12 1.57 1.66
CA ASN A 233 -0.01 0.94 2.37
C ASN A 233 0.20 1.54 3.78
N ASP A 234 -0.87 1.55 4.58
CA ASP A 234 -0.74 1.84 6.01
C ASP A 234 -0.02 0.66 6.67
N VAL A 235 1.29 0.82 6.86
CA VAL A 235 2.19 -0.24 7.31
C VAL A 235 1.72 -0.85 8.62
N ILE A 236 1.30 -0.02 9.59
CA ILE A 236 0.85 -0.49 10.90
C ILE A 236 -0.40 -1.37 10.72
N LEU A 237 -1.36 -0.91 9.95
CA LEU A 237 -2.59 -1.64 9.68
C LEU A 237 -2.33 -2.92 8.89
N CYS A 238 -1.52 -2.83 7.84
CA CYS A 238 -1.20 -3.98 7.00
C CYS A 238 -0.46 -5.08 7.75
N GLU A 239 0.53 -4.72 8.59
CA GLU A 239 1.34 -5.68 9.34
C GLU A 239 0.60 -6.27 10.55
N THR A 240 -0.33 -5.54 11.16
CA THR A 240 -1.13 -6.05 12.30
C THR A 240 -2.36 -6.84 11.88
N SER A 241 -2.70 -6.85 10.60
CA SER A 241 -3.81 -7.66 10.06
C SER A 241 -3.46 -9.14 9.99
N GLN A 242 -4.47 -10.02 10.00
CA GLN A 242 -4.31 -11.46 9.88
C GLN A 242 -5.22 -12.02 8.78
N PRO A 243 -4.61 -12.44 7.64
CA PRO A 243 -3.17 -12.38 7.28
C PRO A 243 -2.71 -10.93 7.05
N THR A 244 -1.37 -10.70 7.03
CA THR A 244 -0.81 -9.39 6.67
C THR A 244 -1.23 -8.99 5.27
N LEU A 245 -1.59 -7.71 5.08
CA LEU A 245 -2.26 -7.24 3.88
C LEU A 245 -1.29 -6.72 2.82
N THR A 246 -1.39 -7.29 1.64
CA THR A 246 -0.85 -6.70 0.41
C THR A 246 -1.59 -5.40 0.12
N SER A 247 -0.85 -4.36 -0.20
CA SER A 247 -1.42 -3.05 -0.49
C SER A 247 -0.62 -2.32 -1.56
N ILE A 248 -1.29 -1.48 -2.34
CA ILE A 248 -0.61 -0.58 -3.27
C ILE A 248 -0.21 0.71 -2.53
N ASP A 249 1.08 1.06 -2.62
CA ASP A 249 1.64 2.25 -1.99
C ASP A 249 1.38 3.48 -2.87
N LEU A 250 0.66 4.46 -2.31
CA LEU A 250 0.33 5.70 -3.00
C LEU A 250 1.41 6.76 -2.71
N ASP A 251 1.82 7.51 -3.73
CA ASP A 251 2.89 8.51 -3.59
C ASP A 251 2.42 9.81 -2.92
N PHE A 252 1.86 9.69 -1.72
CA PHE A 252 1.41 10.83 -0.92
C PHE A 252 2.55 11.82 -0.60
N GLU A 253 3.74 11.30 -0.33
CA GLU A 253 4.91 12.15 -0.07
C GLU A 253 5.31 12.92 -1.34
N GLY A 254 5.32 12.25 -2.49
CA GLY A 254 5.54 12.92 -3.79
C GLY A 254 4.50 14.00 -4.08
N ALA A 255 3.22 13.75 -3.75
CA ALA A 255 2.16 14.76 -3.88
C ALA A 255 2.42 16.00 -3.02
N GLY A 256 2.87 15.81 -1.77
CA GLY A 256 3.25 16.92 -0.89
C GLY A 256 4.47 17.69 -1.39
N PHE A 257 5.50 16.99 -1.86
CA PHE A 257 6.68 17.61 -2.48
C PHE A 257 6.32 18.41 -3.72
N LEU A 258 5.46 17.86 -4.57
CA LEU A 258 4.94 18.52 -5.78
C LEU A 258 4.14 19.78 -5.42
N ALA A 259 3.30 19.71 -4.38
CA ALA A 259 2.51 20.86 -3.92
C ALA A 259 3.41 22.02 -3.46
N ALA A 260 4.43 21.73 -2.68
CA ALA A 260 5.39 22.74 -2.24
C ALA A 260 6.21 23.32 -3.42
N THR A 261 6.59 22.48 -4.38
CA THR A 261 7.27 22.88 -5.61
C THR A 261 6.42 23.84 -6.43
N GLU A 262 5.15 23.52 -6.64
CA GLU A 262 4.24 24.38 -7.41
C GLU A 262 3.94 25.69 -6.68
N LEU A 263 3.75 25.63 -5.35
CA LEU A 263 3.55 26.83 -4.55
C LEU A 263 4.79 27.75 -4.61
N TRP A 264 5.99 27.19 -4.52
CA TRP A 264 7.24 27.93 -4.68
C TRP A 264 7.34 28.59 -6.06
N ARG A 265 6.97 27.86 -7.11
CA ARG A 265 6.93 28.42 -8.49
C ARG A 265 5.99 29.61 -8.60
N LEU A 266 4.86 29.63 -7.88
CA LEU A 266 3.94 30.76 -7.83
C LEU A 266 4.56 32.00 -7.16
N PHE A 267 5.47 31.80 -6.20
CA PHE A 267 6.20 32.92 -5.59
C PHE A 267 7.22 33.56 -6.52
N GLU A 268 7.83 32.77 -7.40
CA GLU A 268 8.85 33.25 -8.33
C GLU A 268 8.25 33.91 -9.58
N LYS A 269 7.11 33.38 -10.06
CA LYS A 269 6.49 33.87 -11.30
C LYS A 269 5.39 34.88 -11.02
N ARG A 270 5.53 36.09 -11.61
CA ARG A 270 4.49 37.14 -11.66
C ARG A 270 3.45 36.93 -12.79
N THR A 271 3.21 35.69 -13.22
CA THR A 271 2.27 35.38 -14.32
C THR A 271 0.82 35.35 -13.83
N PRO A 272 -0.16 35.72 -14.71
CA PRO A 272 -1.57 35.64 -14.34
C PRO A 272 -1.96 34.23 -13.90
N ARG A 273 -2.73 34.15 -12.81
CA ARG A 273 -3.18 32.90 -12.17
C ARG A 273 -4.17 32.19 -13.10
N ARG A 274 -3.71 31.15 -13.80
CA ARG A 274 -4.57 30.21 -14.49
C ARG A 274 -4.49 28.88 -13.71
N LEU A 275 -5.66 28.28 -13.39
CA LEU A 275 -5.72 26.98 -12.74
C LEU A 275 -4.83 25.97 -13.47
N ARG A 276 -3.94 25.34 -12.74
CA ARG A 276 -3.11 24.24 -13.21
C ARG A 276 -3.49 22.95 -12.48
N SER A 277 -3.89 21.94 -13.24
CA SER A 277 -4.20 20.61 -12.70
C SER A 277 -3.05 19.66 -12.97
N LEU A 278 -2.65 18.94 -11.94
CA LEU A 278 -1.59 17.93 -11.96
C LEU A 278 -2.12 16.63 -11.34
N THR A 279 -1.45 15.54 -11.61
CA THR A 279 -1.79 14.24 -11.03
C THR A 279 -0.58 13.62 -10.36
N TYR A 280 -0.83 12.73 -9.40
CA TYR A 280 0.15 11.84 -8.81
C TYR A 280 -0.37 10.40 -8.81
N GLY A 281 0.52 9.43 -8.69
CA GLY A 281 0.21 8.02 -8.86
C GLY A 281 0.65 7.17 -7.69
N THR A 282 1.19 5.99 -7.99
CA THR A 282 1.60 4.98 -7.03
C THR A 282 3.11 4.75 -7.05
N ARG A 283 3.66 4.26 -5.93
CA ARG A 283 5.04 3.77 -5.84
C ARG A 283 5.16 2.27 -6.17
N GLY A 284 4.03 1.56 -6.24
CA GLY A 284 3.97 0.14 -6.54
C GLY A 284 3.24 -0.67 -5.48
N ILE A 285 3.23 -2.00 -5.66
CA ILE A 285 2.55 -2.93 -4.77
C ILE A 285 3.55 -3.51 -3.78
N ILE A 286 3.20 -3.43 -2.50
CA ILE A 286 3.93 -4.07 -1.40
C ILE A 286 3.24 -5.38 -1.07
N GLU A 287 3.86 -6.48 -1.53
CA GLU A 287 3.32 -7.82 -1.33
C GLU A 287 3.45 -8.30 0.11
N ARG A 288 2.35 -8.89 0.62
CA ARG A 288 2.26 -9.56 1.91
C ARG A 288 1.44 -10.82 1.79
N THR A 289 1.15 -11.47 2.93
CA THR A 289 0.54 -12.80 2.96
C THR A 289 -0.85 -12.87 2.30
N SER A 290 -1.63 -11.79 2.31
CA SER A 290 -3.01 -11.81 1.79
C SER A 290 -3.13 -12.04 0.28
N THR A 291 -2.02 -11.97 -0.47
CA THR A 291 -1.96 -12.32 -1.90
C THR A 291 -0.78 -13.22 -2.25
N GLN A 292 0.09 -13.54 -1.28
CA GLN A 292 1.17 -14.48 -1.49
C GLN A 292 0.60 -15.88 -1.71
N ASP A 293 1.25 -16.65 -2.58
CA ASP A 293 0.90 -18.04 -2.86
C ASP A 293 -0.43 -18.28 -3.61
N VAL A 294 -0.85 -17.32 -4.36
CA VAL A 294 -2.13 -17.36 -5.09
C VAL A 294 -2.20 -18.41 -6.20
N ARG A 295 -1.06 -18.96 -6.65
CA ARG A 295 -1.02 -20.04 -7.66
C ARG A 295 -1.37 -21.41 -7.07
N GLY A 296 -1.53 -21.49 -5.78
CA GLY A 296 -1.73 -22.73 -5.10
C GLY A 296 -2.86 -22.68 -4.10
N ALA A 297 -4.09 -22.48 -4.54
CA ALA A 297 -5.30 -22.66 -3.74
C ALA A 297 -5.46 -24.09 -3.19
N CYS A 298 -4.35 -24.74 -2.86
CA CYS A 298 -4.33 -26.02 -2.18
C CYS A 298 -3.88 -25.79 -0.74
N ARG A 299 -4.83 -25.76 0.17
CA ARG A 299 -4.60 -25.67 1.64
C ARG A 299 -3.47 -26.59 2.12
N LEU A 300 -3.36 -27.77 1.48
CA LEU A 300 -2.34 -28.74 1.77
C LEU A 300 -0.93 -28.23 1.41
N VAL A 301 -0.79 -27.61 0.23
CA VAL A 301 0.51 -27.08 -0.25
C VAL A 301 0.93 -25.87 0.56
N SER A 302 -0.01 -24.95 0.86
CA SER A 302 0.27 -23.77 1.71
C SER A 302 0.69 -24.16 3.12
N ALA A 303 -0.03 -25.10 3.76
CA ALA A 303 0.35 -25.61 5.08
C ALA A 303 1.72 -26.31 5.06
N ALA A 304 2.01 -27.08 4.00
CA ALA A 304 3.31 -27.71 3.82
C ALA A 304 4.44 -26.68 3.64
N CYS A 305 4.25 -25.65 2.83
CA CYS A 305 5.22 -24.58 2.64
C CYS A 305 5.47 -23.80 3.94
N GLU A 306 4.43 -23.53 4.73
CA GLU A 306 4.57 -22.88 6.03
C GLU A 306 5.38 -23.76 7.00
N PHE A 307 5.09 -25.06 7.08
CA PHE A 307 5.87 -25.98 7.88
C PHE A 307 7.33 -26.03 7.42
N ILE A 308 7.58 -26.13 6.12
CA ILE A 308 8.93 -26.13 5.55
C ILE A 308 9.67 -24.83 5.93
N ARG A 309 9.04 -23.67 5.81
CA ARG A 309 9.66 -22.39 6.18
C ARG A 309 10.14 -22.35 7.64
N ARG A 310 9.35 -22.92 8.55
CA ARG A 310 9.66 -22.92 9.98
C ARG A 310 10.71 -23.95 10.37
N HIS A 311 10.72 -25.10 9.70
CA HIS A 311 11.46 -26.29 10.17
C HIS A 311 12.51 -26.80 9.18
N ALA A 312 12.69 -26.20 8.00
CA ALA A 312 13.62 -26.70 6.98
C ALA A 312 15.05 -26.90 7.52
N THR A 313 15.52 -26.00 8.39
CA THR A 313 16.86 -26.06 8.98
C THR A 313 17.01 -27.12 10.07
N GLU A 314 15.94 -27.76 10.53
CA GLU A 314 15.94 -28.83 11.53
C GLU A 314 16.17 -30.23 10.92
N GLY A 315 16.50 -30.30 9.63
CA GLY A 315 16.79 -31.57 8.97
C GLY A 315 15.55 -32.35 8.52
N ILE A 316 14.38 -31.68 8.41
CA ILE A 316 13.11 -32.33 8.00
C ILE A 316 13.21 -32.99 6.63
N ARG A 317 12.43 -34.07 6.47
CA ARG A 317 12.26 -34.82 5.22
C ARG A 317 10.85 -34.63 4.67
N MET A 318 10.63 -35.05 3.42
CA MET A 318 9.31 -35.03 2.80
C MET A 318 8.25 -35.79 3.63
N SER A 319 8.63 -36.87 4.32
CA SER A 319 7.75 -37.61 5.22
C SER A 319 7.22 -36.79 6.38
N ASP A 320 8.07 -35.91 6.93
CA ASP A 320 7.71 -35.08 8.07
C ASP A 320 6.72 -34.00 7.66
N VAL A 321 6.95 -33.42 6.48
CA VAL A 321 6.01 -32.47 5.87
C VAL A 321 4.67 -33.14 5.58
N ALA A 322 4.69 -34.32 4.97
CA ALA A 322 3.48 -35.10 4.66
C ALA A 322 2.68 -35.46 5.92
N SER A 323 3.37 -35.88 6.98
CA SER A 323 2.76 -36.16 8.28
C SER A 323 2.12 -34.94 8.90
N HIS A 324 2.81 -33.80 8.87
CA HIS A 324 2.29 -32.53 9.41
C HIS A 324 0.98 -32.12 8.73
N VAL A 325 0.91 -32.19 7.40
CA VAL A 325 -0.30 -31.83 6.65
C VAL A 325 -1.32 -32.97 6.52
N ARG A 326 -1.09 -34.08 7.19
CA ARG A 326 -1.96 -35.29 7.21
C ARG A 326 -2.29 -35.79 5.80
N ALA A 327 -1.30 -35.82 4.92
CA ALA A 327 -1.42 -36.33 3.55
C ALA A 327 -0.41 -37.43 3.27
N SER A 328 -0.70 -38.31 2.30
CA SER A 328 0.32 -39.25 1.85
C SER A 328 1.44 -38.51 1.08
N PRO A 329 2.71 -38.98 1.15
CA PRO A 329 3.81 -38.40 0.39
C PRO A 329 3.51 -38.27 -1.11
N ARG A 330 2.82 -39.25 -1.67
CA ARG A 330 2.42 -39.27 -3.10
C ARG A 330 1.44 -38.15 -3.43
N ILE A 331 0.42 -37.95 -2.59
CA ILE A 331 -0.56 -36.85 -2.77
C ILE A 331 0.11 -35.51 -2.62
N LEU A 332 0.96 -35.35 -1.61
CA LEU A 332 1.70 -34.11 -1.38
C LEU A 332 2.59 -33.77 -2.57
N GLN A 333 3.35 -34.75 -3.08
CA GLN A 333 4.22 -34.57 -4.24
C GLN A 333 3.43 -34.18 -5.51
N LEU A 334 2.29 -34.85 -5.76
CA LEU A 334 1.41 -34.55 -6.88
C LEU A 334 0.90 -33.10 -6.80
N ARG A 335 0.44 -32.69 -5.63
CA ARG A 335 -0.08 -31.34 -5.41
C ARG A 335 1.02 -30.26 -5.53
N PHE A 336 2.23 -30.53 -5.07
CA PHE A 336 3.37 -29.63 -5.28
C PHE A 336 3.69 -29.47 -6.77
N ALA A 337 3.71 -30.57 -7.54
CA ALA A 337 3.95 -30.52 -8.95
C ALA A 337 2.85 -29.74 -9.72
N GLU A 338 1.59 -29.96 -9.38
CA GLU A 338 0.44 -29.26 -9.97
C GLU A 338 0.43 -27.74 -9.67
N VAL A 339 0.76 -27.38 -8.44
CA VAL A 339 0.57 -26.04 -7.87
C VAL A 339 1.82 -25.19 -8.03
N LEU A 340 2.98 -25.73 -7.68
CA LEU A 340 4.25 -25.00 -7.63
C LEU A 340 5.20 -25.37 -8.77
N HIS A 341 4.87 -26.35 -9.57
CA HIS A 341 5.68 -26.87 -10.68
C HIS A 341 7.09 -27.36 -10.26
N HIS A 342 7.25 -27.72 -8.97
CA HIS A 342 8.48 -28.29 -8.44
C HIS A 342 8.17 -29.25 -7.28
N SER A 343 9.19 -29.96 -6.79
CA SER A 343 9.00 -30.96 -5.74
C SER A 343 9.02 -30.37 -4.32
N VAL A 344 8.51 -31.13 -3.34
CA VAL A 344 8.63 -30.80 -1.91
C VAL A 344 10.09 -30.66 -1.49
N ILE A 345 10.97 -31.53 -2.06
CA ILE A 345 12.41 -31.53 -1.77
C ILE A 345 13.07 -30.25 -2.32
N ASP A 346 12.61 -29.77 -3.48
CA ASP A 346 13.10 -28.51 -4.05
C ASP A 346 12.71 -27.32 -3.17
N GLU A 347 11.51 -27.30 -2.61
CA GLU A 347 11.09 -26.22 -1.70
C GLU A 347 11.90 -26.24 -0.39
N ILE A 348 12.11 -27.42 0.22
CA ILE A 348 13.00 -27.57 1.39
C ILE A 348 14.40 -27.05 1.05
N SER A 349 14.94 -27.44 -0.10
CA SER A 349 16.27 -27.04 -0.56
C SER A 349 16.37 -25.52 -0.78
N LYS A 350 15.34 -24.89 -1.33
CA LYS A 350 15.24 -23.45 -1.54
C LYS A 350 15.26 -22.67 -0.23
N VAL A 351 14.46 -23.10 0.75
CA VAL A 351 14.42 -22.47 2.08
C VAL A 351 15.76 -22.61 2.81
N LYS A 352 16.36 -23.82 2.80
CA LYS A 352 17.70 -24.05 3.36
C LYS A 352 18.76 -23.17 2.70
N LEU A 353 18.76 -23.05 1.37
CA LEU A 353 19.71 -22.21 0.63
C LEU A 353 19.57 -20.74 1.05
N ALA A 354 18.35 -20.25 1.20
CA ALA A 354 18.10 -18.89 1.66
C ALA A 354 18.65 -18.65 3.08
N ALA A 355 18.47 -19.62 3.99
CA ALA A 355 19.01 -19.56 5.34
C ALA A 355 20.56 -19.55 5.34
N VAL A 356 21.19 -20.40 4.53
CA VAL A 356 22.66 -20.43 4.37
C VAL A 356 23.17 -19.09 3.85
N LYS A 357 22.57 -18.52 2.81
CA LYS A 357 22.92 -17.22 2.26
C LYS A 357 22.81 -16.13 3.33
N SER A 358 21.71 -16.08 4.05
CA SER A 358 21.51 -15.12 5.14
C SER A 358 22.59 -15.22 6.22
N LEU A 359 22.97 -16.44 6.64
CA LEU A 359 24.04 -16.63 7.62
C LEU A 359 25.41 -16.21 7.09
N LEU A 360 25.70 -16.46 5.80
CA LEU A 360 26.94 -16.01 5.15
C LEU A 360 27.04 -14.48 5.08
N GLU A 361 25.91 -13.82 4.86
CA GLU A 361 25.83 -12.36 4.74
C GLU A 361 25.86 -11.66 6.10
N THR A 362 25.18 -12.24 7.11
CA THR A 362 24.93 -11.53 8.38
C THR A 362 25.89 -11.93 9.51
N THR A 363 26.65 -13.02 9.35
CA THR A 363 27.50 -13.57 10.41
C THR A 363 28.93 -13.89 9.95
N SER A 364 29.83 -14.06 10.91
CA SER A 364 31.20 -14.54 10.69
C SER A 364 31.36 -16.06 10.94
N LEU A 365 30.23 -16.81 11.05
CA LEU A 365 30.26 -18.24 11.32
C LEU A 365 31.05 -19.00 10.25
N ASN A 366 31.82 -20.02 10.66
CA ASN A 366 32.51 -20.92 9.74
C ASN A 366 31.51 -21.93 9.12
N ASN A 367 31.97 -22.65 8.09
CA ASN A 367 31.11 -23.58 7.35
C ASN A 367 30.56 -24.72 8.24
N ALA A 368 31.28 -25.14 9.27
CA ALA A 368 30.84 -26.17 10.21
C ALA A 368 29.65 -25.69 11.05
N ALA A 369 29.72 -24.49 11.60
CA ALA A 369 28.66 -23.90 12.40
C ALA A 369 27.41 -23.56 11.54
N ILE A 370 27.60 -23.19 10.26
CA ILE A 370 26.49 -22.96 9.33
C ILE A 370 25.82 -24.30 8.96
N ALA A 371 26.61 -25.36 8.73
CA ALA A 371 26.11 -26.68 8.43
C ALA A 371 25.24 -27.23 9.57
N GLU A 372 25.72 -27.13 10.79
CA GLU A 372 24.97 -27.53 12.00
C GLU A 372 23.64 -26.77 12.11
N ARG A 373 23.65 -25.44 11.97
CA ARG A 373 22.45 -24.61 12.04
C ARG A 373 21.44 -24.84 10.93
N CYS A 374 21.87 -25.34 9.78
CA CYS A 374 21.02 -25.60 8.62
C CYS A 374 20.67 -27.09 8.44
N GLY A 375 21.05 -27.94 9.41
CA GLY A 375 20.75 -29.38 9.40
C GLY A 375 21.45 -30.10 8.25
N TYR A 376 22.75 -29.81 8.01
CA TYR A 376 23.59 -30.45 7.03
C TYR A 376 24.89 -31.03 7.64
N GLU A 377 25.39 -32.09 7.03
CA GLU A 377 26.81 -32.45 7.16
C GLU A 377 27.67 -31.40 6.39
N VAL A 378 28.83 -31.06 6.94
CA VAL A 378 29.67 -29.96 6.41
C VAL A 378 29.98 -30.11 4.92
N HIS A 379 30.39 -31.30 4.49
CA HIS A 379 30.75 -31.56 3.12
C HIS A 379 29.53 -31.63 2.16
N HIS A 380 28.41 -32.04 2.66
CA HIS A 380 27.14 -31.98 1.93
C HIS A 380 26.71 -30.53 1.72
N LEU A 381 26.82 -29.66 2.73
CA LEU A 381 26.51 -28.25 2.60
C LEU A 381 27.36 -27.55 1.54
N VAL A 382 28.69 -27.76 1.60
CA VAL A 382 29.63 -27.12 0.65
C VAL A 382 29.32 -27.53 -0.81
N ASN A 383 29.07 -28.81 -1.04
CA ASN A 383 28.67 -29.31 -2.35
C ASN A 383 27.31 -28.78 -2.80
N PHE A 384 26.31 -28.85 -1.93
CA PHE A 384 24.97 -28.34 -2.17
C PHE A 384 25.01 -26.85 -2.57
N PHE A 385 25.72 -26.03 -1.78
CA PHE A 385 25.81 -24.61 -2.04
C PHE A 385 26.47 -24.31 -3.41
N ARG A 386 27.58 -24.98 -3.71
CA ARG A 386 28.27 -24.83 -4.98
C ARG A 386 27.40 -25.24 -6.19
N ILE A 387 26.67 -26.36 -6.08
CA ILE A 387 25.77 -26.81 -7.15
C ILE A 387 24.63 -25.82 -7.35
N LYS A 388 24.07 -25.28 -6.29
CA LYS A 388 22.89 -24.38 -6.37
C LYS A 388 23.23 -22.92 -6.72
N THR A 389 24.47 -22.46 -6.45
CA THR A 389 24.86 -21.06 -6.68
C THR A 389 25.95 -20.87 -7.73
N GLY A 390 26.63 -21.94 -8.14
CA GLY A 390 27.76 -21.91 -9.08
C GLY A 390 29.08 -21.45 -8.44
N GLN A 391 29.10 -21.10 -7.15
CA GLN A 391 30.29 -20.56 -6.47
C GLN A 391 30.48 -21.14 -5.07
N SER A 392 31.67 -20.96 -4.49
CA SER A 392 31.93 -21.40 -3.13
C SER A 392 31.31 -20.49 -2.07
N MET A 393 31.05 -21.03 -0.86
CA MET A 393 30.55 -20.23 0.27
C MET A 393 31.49 -19.08 0.64
N GLY A 394 32.80 -19.27 0.48
CA GLY A 394 33.80 -18.23 0.72
C GLY A 394 33.70 -17.08 -0.28
N GLN A 395 33.62 -17.39 -1.59
CA GLN A 395 33.44 -16.40 -2.65
C GLN A 395 32.16 -15.60 -2.43
N TYR A 396 31.04 -16.27 -2.16
CA TYR A 396 29.75 -15.61 -1.90
C TYR A 396 29.84 -14.63 -0.72
N ARG A 397 30.51 -15.01 0.38
CA ARG A 397 30.69 -14.14 1.55
C ARG A 397 31.52 -12.90 1.24
N GLU A 398 32.58 -13.05 0.43
CA GLU A 398 33.46 -11.96 0.02
C GLU A 398 32.69 -10.93 -0.84
N GLU A 399 31.92 -11.43 -1.82
CA GLU A 399 31.07 -10.59 -2.69
C GLU A 399 30.02 -9.83 -1.86
N ALA A 400 29.35 -10.51 -0.93
CA ALA A 400 28.35 -9.89 -0.05
C ALA A 400 28.97 -8.81 0.86
N ARG A 401 30.23 -8.97 1.28
CA ARG A 401 30.96 -7.95 2.04
C ARG A 401 31.35 -6.74 1.19
N CYS A 402 31.76 -6.98 -0.06
CA CYS A 402 32.08 -5.90 -1.00
C CYS A 402 30.86 -5.06 -1.37
N ALA A 403 29.71 -5.68 -1.53
CA ALA A 403 28.47 -4.99 -1.86
C ALA A 403 27.88 -4.13 -0.72
N ARG A 404 28.38 -4.30 0.52
CA ARG A 404 27.98 -3.50 1.70
C ARG A 404 28.94 -2.33 2.03
N LYS A 405 30.07 -2.24 1.36
CA LYS A 405 30.99 -1.11 1.41
C LYS A 405 30.68 -0.09 0.31
#